data_16582d807b0342b4b14b5f890613dff0
#
_entry.id   16582d807b0342b4b14b5f890613dff0
#
_cell.length_a   1.000
_cell.length_b   1.000
_cell.length_c   1.000
_cell.angle_alpha   90.00
_cell.angle_beta   90.00
_cell.angle_gamma   90.00
#
_symmetry.space_group_name_H-M   'P 1'
#
loop_
_entity.id
_entity.type
_entity.pdbx_description
1 polymer ?
#
loop_
_entity_poly.entity_id
_entity_poly.type
_entity_poly.pdbx_seq_one_letter_code
_entity_poly.pdbx_strand_id
1 'polypeptide(L)'
;MTSQSIARQEYVMLLIEVFVPRGALSDEERRKLGHRLIDTLMVEDDSHAIEIIDAQRTITQVLVHEPATWVLGQRPTADPADPPRYLVRVTVPASWRKEMSGYTVEIVTSVLAETEQDAGRDPERVRREPHAVILVDGITEGGVGIHGKAMGSMDLTELISRPYRDKAAVHPSKPPQGTLIDPICGMSVVLDDSTLTLVHEGALYGFCHGLCRRAFADEHGVPLGQ
;
A
#
# COMPACT_ATOMS: atom_id res chain seq x y z
N MET A 1 -20.69 17.07 8.04
CA MET A 1 -19.74 15.95 8.27
C MET A 1 -18.59 16.19 7.32
N THR A 2 -17.53 16.78 7.82
CA THR A 2 -16.33 17.15 7.06
C THR A 2 -15.58 15.89 6.71
N SER A 3 -15.52 15.55 5.42
CA SER A 3 -14.62 14.55 4.86
C SER A 3 -13.20 15.02 5.15
N GLN A 4 -12.57 14.47 6.18
CA GLN A 4 -11.14 14.60 6.34
C GLN A 4 -10.51 13.82 5.16
N SER A 5 -9.90 14.57 4.25
CA SER A 5 -8.97 14.02 3.26
C SER A 5 -7.84 13.38 4.07
N ILE A 6 -7.93 12.08 4.27
CA ILE A 6 -6.81 11.29 4.78
C ILE A 6 -5.75 11.41 3.68
N ALA A 7 -4.69 12.17 3.97
CA ALA A 7 -3.54 12.22 3.10
C ALA A 7 -3.13 10.77 2.81
N ARG A 8 -3.20 10.35 1.55
CA ARG A 8 -2.79 9.01 1.13
C ARG A 8 -1.29 8.93 1.35
N GLN A 9 -0.89 8.24 2.39
CA GLN A 9 0.52 8.02 2.73
C GLN A 9 1.11 6.98 1.79
N GLU A 10 2.38 7.14 1.46
CA GLU A 10 3.14 6.13 0.71
C GLU A 10 3.24 4.83 1.51
N TYR A 11 2.75 3.76 0.91
CA TYR A 11 2.76 2.46 1.54
C TYR A 11 3.35 1.43 0.61
N VAL A 12 4.48 0.85 0.97
CA VAL A 12 5.03 -0.29 0.24
C VAL A 12 4.23 -1.54 0.61
N MET A 13 3.49 -2.06 -0.33
CA MET A 13 2.94 -3.41 -0.26
C MET A 13 3.88 -4.35 -1.01
N LEU A 14 4.24 -5.45 -0.38
CA LEU A 14 5.21 -6.39 -0.93
C LEU A 14 4.53 -7.58 -1.59
N LEU A 15 3.47 -8.09 -0.96
CA LEU A 15 2.78 -9.29 -1.41
C LEU A 15 1.31 -9.21 -1.01
N ILE A 16 0.44 -9.50 -1.97
CA ILE A 16 -0.98 -9.69 -1.74
C ILE A 16 -1.34 -11.12 -2.13
N GLU A 17 -1.77 -11.90 -1.18
CA GLU A 17 -2.23 -13.27 -1.39
C GLU A 17 -3.74 -13.32 -1.24
N VAL A 18 -4.42 -13.77 -2.27
CA VAL A 18 -5.86 -14.00 -2.26
C VAL A 18 -6.11 -15.50 -2.31
N PHE A 19 -6.72 -16.05 -1.29
CA PHE A 19 -7.15 -17.44 -1.27
C PHE A 19 -8.65 -17.51 -1.54
N VAL A 20 -9.05 -18.39 -2.45
CA VAL A 20 -10.44 -18.68 -2.79
C VAL A 20 -10.64 -20.19 -2.87
N PRO A 21 -11.86 -20.71 -2.59
CA PRO A 21 -12.15 -22.12 -2.82
C PRO A 21 -11.91 -22.48 -4.29
N ARG A 22 -11.43 -23.70 -4.53
CA ARG A 22 -11.14 -24.19 -5.89
C ARG A 22 -12.39 -24.11 -6.78
N GLY A 23 -12.24 -23.49 -7.96
CA GLY A 23 -13.32 -23.32 -8.94
C GLY A 23 -14.34 -22.24 -8.60
N ALA A 24 -14.17 -21.51 -7.49
CA ALA A 24 -15.08 -20.42 -7.11
C ALA A 24 -14.96 -19.18 -8.01
N LEU A 25 -13.80 -18.98 -8.63
CA LEU A 25 -13.54 -17.94 -9.62
C LEU A 25 -12.98 -18.56 -10.90
N SER A 26 -13.40 -18.04 -12.05
CA SER A 26 -12.79 -18.36 -13.34
C SER A 26 -11.36 -17.79 -13.47
N ASP A 27 -10.59 -18.27 -14.44
CA ASP A 27 -9.24 -17.75 -14.73
C ASP A 27 -9.25 -16.26 -15.05
N GLU A 28 -10.30 -15.78 -15.72
CA GLU A 28 -10.46 -14.39 -16.05
C GLU A 28 -10.77 -13.53 -14.82
N GLU A 29 -11.68 -13.98 -13.96
CA GLU A 29 -12.00 -13.29 -12.69
C GLU A 29 -10.76 -13.19 -11.81
N ARG A 30 -9.94 -14.26 -11.69
CA ARG A 30 -8.69 -14.25 -10.92
C ARG A 30 -7.69 -13.22 -11.45
N ARG A 31 -7.48 -13.17 -12.77
CA ARG A 31 -6.58 -12.19 -13.38
C ARG A 31 -7.09 -10.76 -13.19
N LYS A 32 -8.38 -10.52 -13.43
CA LYS A 32 -9.02 -9.22 -13.24
C LYS A 32 -8.93 -8.73 -11.81
N LEU A 33 -9.19 -9.63 -10.84
CA LEU A 33 -9.06 -9.34 -9.41
C LEU A 33 -7.61 -8.92 -9.08
N GLY A 34 -6.61 -9.67 -9.54
CA GLY A 34 -5.20 -9.37 -9.28
C GLY A 34 -4.78 -8.01 -9.84
N HIS A 35 -5.13 -7.69 -11.08
CA HIS A 35 -4.85 -6.37 -11.68
C HIS A 35 -5.58 -5.25 -10.93
N ARG A 36 -6.86 -5.42 -10.63
CA ARG A 36 -7.65 -4.42 -9.91
C ARG A 36 -7.09 -4.11 -8.53
N LEU A 37 -6.60 -5.12 -7.81
CA LEU A 37 -5.93 -4.89 -6.51
C LEU A 37 -4.70 -3.99 -6.67
N ILE A 38 -3.84 -4.25 -7.65
CA ILE A 38 -2.67 -3.40 -7.92
C ILE A 38 -3.12 -1.99 -8.30
N ASP A 39 -4.02 -1.87 -9.27
CA ASP A 39 -4.41 -0.57 -9.82
C ASP A 39 -5.16 0.31 -8.80
N THR A 40 -5.94 -0.31 -7.90
CA THR A 40 -6.68 0.45 -6.88
C THR A 40 -5.80 0.82 -5.68
N LEU A 41 -4.85 -0.04 -5.30
CA LEU A 41 -3.94 0.23 -4.19
C LEU A 41 -2.79 1.15 -4.58
N MET A 42 -2.41 1.17 -5.87
CA MET A 42 -1.32 1.97 -6.42
C MET A 42 -1.85 2.92 -7.51
N VAL A 43 -2.81 3.74 -7.11
CA VAL A 43 -3.43 4.73 -8.00
C VAL A 43 -2.42 5.82 -8.35
N GLU A 44 -2.29 6.09 -9.64
CA GLU A 44 -1.62 7.27 -10.14
C GLU A 44 -2.53 8.48 -9.94
N ASP A 45 -2.24 9.26 -8.92
CA ASP A 45 -2.90 10.53 -8.66
C ASP A 45 -1.85 11.63 -8.36
N ASP A 46 -2.30 12.87 -8.22
CA ASP A 46 -1.41 14.00 -7.96
C ASP A 46 -0.78 13.98 -6.55
N SER A 47 -1.06 12.97 -5.74
CA SER A 47 -0.54 12.87 -4.36
C SER A 47 0.89 12.33 -4.29
N HIS A 48 1.30 11.54 -5.29
CA HIS A 48 2.62 10.92 -5.35
C HIS A 48 3.30 11.14 -6.71
N ALA A 49 4.62 11.17 -6.70
CA ALA A 49 5.39 11.14 -7.93
C ALA A 49 5.20 9.78 -8.63
N ILE A 50 4.93 9.79 -9.93
CA ILE A 50 4.69 8.59 -10.71
C ILE A 50 5.86 7.60 -10.64
N GLU A 51 7.08 8.10 -10.55
CA GLU A 51 8.29 7.29 -10.43
C GLU A 51 8.29 6.39 -9.19
N ILE A 52 7.63 6.84 -8.12
CA ILE A 52 7.51 6.08 -6.88
C ILE A 52 6.47 4.98 -7.03
N ILE A 53 5.31 5.30 -7.61
CA ILE A 53 4.26 4.32 -7.90
C ILE A 53 4.80 3.22 -8.81
N ASP A 54 5.52 3.58 -9.87
CA ASP A 54 6.17 2.62 -10.77
C ASP A 54 7.19 1.75 -10.05
N ALA A 55 8.03 2.33 -9.19
CA ALA A 55 8.99 1.57 -8.40
C ALA A 55 8.29 0.59 -7.43
N GLN A 56 7.21 1.01 -6.78
CA GLN A 56 6.40 0.13 -5.91
C GLN A 56 5.80 -1.03 -6.70
N ARG A 57 5.26 -0.77 -7.89
CA ARG A 57 4.68 -1.81 -8.77
C ARG A 57 5.71 -2.88 -9.13
N THR A 58 7.00 -2.53 -9.27
CA THR A 58 8.05 -3.51 -9.61
C THR A 58 8.33 -4.54 -8.52
N ILE A 59 8.06 -4.22 -7.26
CA ILE A 59 8.31 -5.09 -6.11
C ILE A 59 7.04 -5.68 -5.49
N THR A 60 5.86 -5.30 -5.99
CA THR A 60 4.58 -5.80 -5.51
C THR A 60 4.10 -6.97 -6.36
N GLN A 61 3.64 -8.01 -5.70
CA GLN A 61 3.08 -9.20 -6.36
C GLN A 61 1.69 -9.50 -5.81
N VAL A 62 0.80 -9.95 -6.70
CA VAL A 62 -0.51 -10.49 -6.32
C VAL A 62 -0.59 -11.94 -6.74
N LEU A 63 -0.84 -12.83 -5.78
CA LEU A 63 -1.01 -14.26 -6.00
C LEU A 63 -2.46 -14.64 -5.68
N VAL A 64 -3.12 -15.33 -6.59
CA VAL A 64 -4.46 -15.88 -6.33
C VAL A 64 -4.33 -17.40 -6.20
N HIS A 65 -4.61 -17.90 -5.02
CA HIS A 65 -4.45 -19.30 -4.64
C HIS A 65 -5.81 -20.02 -4.59
N GLU A 66 -5.83 -21.24 -5.09
CA GLU A 66 -6.90 -22.19 -4.93
C GLU A 66 -6.39 -23.40 -4.13
N PRO A 67 -6.50 -23.40 -2.79
CA PRO A 67 -6.10 -24.54 -1.97
C PRO A 67 -6.80 -25.82 -2.40
N ALA A 68 -6.11 -26.94 -2.33
CA ALA A 68 -6.70 -28.25 -2.64
C ALA A 68 -7.89 -28.58 -1.72
N THR A 69 -7.85 -28.06 -0.49
CA THR A 69 -8.89 -28.26 0.51
C THR A 69 -9.14 -26.98 1.26
N TRP A 70 -10.41 -26.61 1.41
CA TRP A 70 -10.86 -25.47 2.21
C TRP A 70 -11.96 -25.92 3.18
N VAL A 71 -11.62 -26.00 4.46
CA VAL A 71 -12.55 -26.42 5.52
C VAL A 71 -13.06 -25.21 6.27
N LEU A 72 -14.37 -25.11 6.43
CA LEU A 72 -15.04 -24.04 7.16
C LEU A 72 -15.47 -24.52 8.55
N GLY A 73 -15.46 -23.63 9.53
CA GLY A 73 -15.84 -23.97 10.91
C GLY A 73 -17.28 -24.48 11.05
N GLN A 74 -18.16 -24.08 10.15
CA GLN A 74 -19.58 -24.51 10.13
C GLN A 74 -19.88 -25.61 9.11
N ARG A 75 -18.97 -25.84 8.15
CA ARG A 75 -19.12 -26.84 7.08
C ARG A 75 -17.80 -27.59 6.90
N PRO A 76 -17.83 -28.86 6.53
CA PRO A 76 -16.64 -29.67 6.38
C PRO A 76 -15.75 -29.15 5.23
N THR A 77 -16.34 -28.66 4.15
CA THR A 77 -15.61 -28.19 2.95
C THR A 77 -16.39 -27.08 2.28
N ALA A 78 -15.72 -26.13 1.65
CA ALA A 78 -16.35 -25.12 0.79
C ALA A 78 -16.80 -25.79 -0.51
N ASP A 79 -18.06 -25.56 -0.91
CA ASP A 79 -18.62 -26.03 -2.18
C ASP A 79 -18.33 -24.98 -3.27
N PRO A 80 -17.81 -25.37 -4.45
CA PRO A 80 -17.67 -24.45 -5.58
C PRO A 80 -18.98 -23.79 -6.03
N ALA A 81 -20.14 -24.42 -5.74
CA ALA A 81 -21.46 -23.83 -6.01
C ALA A 81 -21.85 -22.76 -4.98
N ASP A 82 -21.20 -22.71 -3.81
CA ASP A 82 -21.38 -21.63 -2.85
C ASP A 82 -20.79 -20.32 -3.42
N PRO A 83 -21.32 -19.16 -3.07
CA PRO A 83 -20.69 -17.90 -3.40
C PRO A 83 -19.24 -17.84 -2.91
N PRO A 84 -18.30 -17.23 -3.66
CA PRO A 84 -16.89 -17.19 -3.30
C PRO A 84 -16.65 -16.68 -1.89
N ARG A 85 -15.68 -17.29 -1.20
CA ARG A 85 -15.13 -16.82 0.06
C ARG A 85 -13.71 -16.35 -0.19
N TYR A 86 -13.29 -15.33 0.53
CA TYR A 86 -12.00 -14.71 0.36
C TYR A 86 -11.24 -14.70 1.67
N LEU A 87 -10.03 -15.20 1.65
CA LEU A 87 -9.02 -14.90 2.67
C LEU A 87 -7.91 -14.13 1.97
N VAL A 88 -7.76 -12.87 2.31
CA VAL A 88 -6.73 -12.01 1.72
C VAL A 88 -5.67 -11.71 2.76
N ARG A 89 -4.41 -11.90 2.39
CA ARG A 89 -3.27 -11.50 3.19
C ARG A 89 -2.51 -10.42 2.44
N VAL A 90 -2.33 -9.27 3.07
CA VAL A 90 -1.50 -8.17 2.57
C VAL A 90 -0.27 -8.04 3.44
N THR A 91 0.89 -8.22 2.86
CA THR A 91 2.18 -8.16 3.55
C THR A 91 2.82 -6.80 3.33
N VAL A 92 3.17 -6.14 4.44
CA VAL A 92 3.73 -4.79 4.47
C VAL A 92 4.92 -4.73 5.46
N PRO A 93 5.80 -3.73 5.40
CA PRO A 93 6.75 -3.49 6.49
C PRO A 93 6.03 -3.22 7.81
N ALA A 94 6.51 -3.81 8.90
CA ALA A 94 5.82 -3.76 10.20
C ALA A 94 5.64 -2.33 10.74
N SER A 95 6.57 -1.42 10.43
CA SER A 95 6.52 -0.01 10.82
C SER A 95 5.30 0.73 10.24
N TRP A 96 4.80 0.32 9.09
CA TRP A 96 3.65 0.96 8.41
C TRP A 96 2.32 0.25 8.68
N ARG A 97 2.34 -0.99 9.18
CA ARG A 97 1.14 -1.82 9.32
C ARG A 97 -0.01 -1.12 10.03
N LYS A 98 0.26 -0.44 11.16
CA LYS A 98 -0.79 0.19 11.96
C LYS A 98 -1.55 1.28 11.19
N GLU A 99 -0.84 2.09 10.44
CA GLU A 99 -1.39 3.23 9.70
C GLU A 99 -2.12 2.78 8.44
N MET A 100 -1.59 1.75 7.77
CA MET A 100 -2.17 1.20 6.54
C MET A 100 -3.41 0.34 6.75
N SER A 101 -3.54 -0.35 7.90
CA SER A 101 -4.50 -1.44 8.05
C SER A 101 -5.93 -1.02 7.71
N GLY A 102 -6.40 0.12 8.20
CA GLY A 102 -7.76 0.60 7.94
C GLY A 102 -8.03 0.85 6.46
N TYR A 103 -7.14 1.59 5.81
CA TYR A 103 -7.21 1.89 4.39
C TYR A 103 -7.14 0.63 3.52
N THR A 104 -6.16 -0.26 3.80
CA THR A 104 -5.98 -1.52 3.07
C THR A 104 -7.22 -2.40 3.14
N VAL A 105 -7.81 -2.55 4.34
CA VAL A 105 -9.03 -3.35 4.52
C VAL A 105 -10.19 -2.77 3.72
N GLU A 106 -10.38 -1.44 3.74
CA GLU A 106 -11.45 -0.78 2.99
C GLU A 106 -11.29 -0.96 1.48
N ILE A 107 -10.10 -0.71 0.94
CA ILE A 107 -9.81 -0.85 -0.49
C ILE A 107 -9.98 -2.30 -0.96
N VAL A 108 -9.36 -3.24 -0.25
CA VAL A 108 -9.49 -4.67 -0.61
C VAL A 108 -10.94 -5.11 -0.58
N THR A 109 -11.71 -4.70 0.45
CA THR A 109 -13.15 -5.02 0.52
C THR A 109 -13.92 -4.43 -0.66
N SER A 110 -13.61 -3.20 -1.09
CA SER A 110 -14.24 -2.57 -2.25
C SER A 110 -13.91 -3.30 -3.54
N VAL A 111 -12.65 -3.69 -3.73
CA VAL A 111 -12.22 -4.48 -4.90
C VAL A 111 -12.93 -5.85 -4.96
N LEU A 112 -13.09 -6.50 -3.81
CA LEU A 112 -13.84 -7.76 -3.74
C LEU A 112 -15.33 -7.54 -4.07
N ALA A 113 -15.95 -6.46 -3.59
CA ALA A 113 -17.34 -6.11 -3.91
C ALA A 113 -17.53 -5.87 -5.41
N GLU A 114 -16.63 -5.13 -6.04
CA GLU A 114 -16.67 -4.92 -7.49
C GLU A 114 -16.47 -6.24 -8.27
N THR A 115 -15.62 -7.13 -7.78
CA THR A 115 -15.44 -8.47 -8.39
C THR A 115 -16.71 -9.29 -8.32
N GLU A 116 -17.44 -9.23 -7.20
CA GLU A 116 -18.76 -9.88 -7.05
C GLU A 116 -19.78 -9.26 -8.03
N GLN A 117 -19.83 -7.93 -8.10
CA GLN A 117 -20.74 -7.20 -9.00
C GLN A 117 -20.50 -7.55 -10.47
N ASP A 118 -19.25 -7.56 -10.91
CA ASP A 118 -18.90 -7.88 -12.29
C ASP A 118 -19.30 -9.31 -12.70
N ALA A 119 -19.31 -10.22 -11.74
CA ALA A 119 -19.75 -11.60 -11.93
C ALA A 119 -21.27 -11.80 -11.73
N GLY A 120 -22.03 -10.73 -11.56
CA GLY A 120 -23.48 -10.77 -11.33
C GLY A 120 -23.88 -11.29 -9.96
N ARG A 121 -22.96 -11.31 -9.00
CA ARG A 121 -23.22 -11.70 -7.60
C ARG A 121 -23.50 -10.44 -6.74
N ASP A 122 -24.07 -10.62 -5.54
CA ASP A 122 -24.37 -9.51 -4.63
C ASP A 122 -23.08 -8.91 -4.04
N PRO A 123 -22.70 -7.65 -4.39
CA PRO A 123 -21.46 -7.02 -3.92
C PRO A 123 -21.48 -6.75 -2.41
N GLU A 124 -22.65 -6.50 -1.81
CA GLU A 124 -22.76 -6.20 -0.39
C GLU A 124 -22.51 -7.43 0.50
N ARG A 125 -22.47 -8.60 -0.09
CA ARG A 125 -22.21 -9.86 0.63
C ARG A 125 -20.86 -9.85 1.34
N VAL A 126 -19.82 -9.27 0.72
CA VAL A 126 -18.47 -9.19 1.30
C VAL A 126 -18.40 -8.29 2.54
N ARG A 127 -19.38 -7.40 2.72
CA ARG A 127 -19.47 -6.51 3.90
C ARG A 127 -20.45 -7.04 4.95
N ARG A 128 -21.52 -7.70 4.52
CA ARG A 128 -22.61 -8.16 5.39
C ARG A 128 -22.33 -9.52 6.02
N GLU A 129 -21.62 -10.38 5.31
CA GLU A 129 -21.35 -11.75 5.71
C GLU A 129 -19.85 -11.94 5.99
N PRO A 130 -19.45 -12.88 6.89
CA PRO A 130 -18.04 -13.15 7.17
C PRO A 130 -17.39 -13.98 6.05
N HIS A 131 -17.62 -13.58 4.80
CA HIS A 131 -17.11 -14.25 3.60
C HIS A 131 -15.81 -13.67 3.08
N ALA A 132 -15.43 -12.49 3.55
CA ALA A 132 -14.14 -11.88 3.29
C ALA A 132 -13.40 -11.64 4.60
N VAL A 133 -12.21 -12.22 4.73
CA VAL A 133 -11.30 -11.99 5.84
C VAL A 133 -10.01 -11.41 5.28
N ILE A 134 -9.62 -10.25 5.79
CA ILE A 134 -8.42 -9.53 5.32
C ILE A 134 -7.44 -9.43 6.48
N LEU A 135 -6.24 -9.95 6.26
CA LEU A 135 -5.12 -9.90 7.21
C LEU A 135 -4.08 -8.93 6.68
N VAL A 136 -3.65 -7.99 7.51
CA VAL A 136 -2.53 -7.11 7.19
C VAL A 136 -1.36 -7.51 8.08
N ASP A 137 -0.39 -8.19 7.48
CA ASP A 137 0.77 -8.76 8.17
C ASP A 137 1.98 -7.84 8.02
N GLY A 138 2.66 -7.57 9.15
CA GLY A 138 3.88 -6.77 9.16
C GLY A 138 5.13 -7.63 9.19
N ILE A 139 6.02 -7.47 8.20
CA ILE A 139 7.36 -8.07 8.22
C ILE A 139 8.27 -7.19 9.08
N THR A 140 8.98 -7.81 10.03
CA THR A 140 9.95 -7.10 10.89
C THR A 140 11.12 -6.53 10.07
N GLU A 141 11.78 -5.52 10.64
CA GLU A 141 12.97 -4.90 10.04
C GLU A 141 14.03 -5.95 9.66
N GLY A 142 14.54 -5.85 8.42
CA GLY A 142 15.49 -6.81 7.85
C GLY A 142 14.86 -8.13 7.36
N GLY A 143 13.54 -8.28 7.45
CA GLY A 143 12.83 -9.50 7.06
C GLY A 143 12.52 -9.59 5.56
N VAL A 144 12.74 -8.52 4.79
CA VAL A 144 12.53 -8.50 3.34
C VAL A 144 13.87 -8.66 2.62
N GLY A 145 13.94 -9.54 1.65
CA GLY A 145 15.14 -9.74 0.82
C GLY A 145 14.91 -9.28 -0.61
N ILE A 146 15.58 -8.21 -1.05
CA ILE A 146 15.56 -7.71 -2.43
C ILE A 146 17.00 -7.49 -2.89
N HIS A 147 17.31 -7.81 -4.14
CA HIS A 147 18.65 -7.71 -4.73
C HIS A 147 19.75 -8.41 -3.91
N GLY A 148 19.39 -9.50 -3.22
CA GLY A 148 20.32 -10.27 -2.38
C GLY A 148 20.67 -9.60 -1.05
N LYS A 149 19.95 -8.57 -0.65
CA LYS A 149 20.15 -7.85 0.63
C LYS A 149 18.91 -7.94 1.50
N ALA A 150 19.10 -8.10 2.79
CA ALA A 150 18.03 -7.91 3.78
C ALA A 150 17.75 -6.42 3.90
N MET A 151 16.47 -6.04 3.82
CA MET A 151 16.00 -4.65 3.82
C MET A 151 15.05 -4.41 4.98
N GLY A 152 15.21 -3.27 5.63
CA GLY A 152 14.26 -2.68 6.56
C GLY A 152 13.38 -1.64 5.87
N SER A 153 12.51 -0.99 6.65
CA SER A 153 11.59 0.04 6.13
C SER A 153 12.33 1.21 5.49
N MET A 154 13.49 1.61 6.02
CA MET A 154 14.30 2.68 5.46
C MET A 154 14.90 2.30 4.11
N ASP A 155 15.45 1.08 3.99
CA ASP A 155 16.03 0.59 2.73
C ASP A 155 14.95 0.50 1.63
N LEU A 156 13.74 0.08 2.00
CA LEU A 156 12.61 0.00 1.09
C LEU A 156 12.16 1.41 0.66
N THR A 157 12.08 2.36 1.59
CA THR A 157 11.78 3.76 1.27
C THR A 157 12.82 4.32 0.30
N GLU A 158 14.11 4.09 0.54
CA GLU A 158 15.16 4.52 -0.37
C GLU A 158 15.04 3.85 -1.74
N LEU A 159 14.79 2.53 -1.77
CA LEU A 159 14.66 1.78 -3.02
C LEU A 159 13.56 2.35 -3.92
N ILE A 160 12.37 2.60 -3.38
CA ILE A 160 11.24 3.11 -4.17
C ILE A 160 11.35 4.60 -4.49
N SER A 161 11.99 5.40 -3.63
CA SER A 161 12.12 6.85 -3.82
C SER A 161 13.29 7.26 -4.74
N ARG A 162 14.26 6.38 -4.92
CA ARG A 162 15.46 6.67 -5.74
C ARG A 162 15.16 7.19 -7.14
N PRO A 163 14.25 6.58 -7.95
CA PRO A 163 13.96 7.09 -9.30
C PRO A 163 13.41 8.52 -9.29
N TYR A 164 12.56 8.85 -8.32
CA TYR A 164 12.09 10.23 -8.14
C TYR A 164 13.22 11.18 -7.76
N ARG A 165 14.04 10.82 -6.80
CA ARG A 165 15.16 11.66 -6.31
C ARG A 165 16.20 11.94 -7.41
N ASP A 166 16.53 10.91 -8.20
CA ASP A 166 17.45 11.06 -9.34
C ASP A 166 16.87 12.04 -10.38
N LYS A 167 15.57 11.98 -10.66
CA LYS A 167 14.88 12.92 -11.56
C LYS A 167 14.80 14.33 -10.97
N ALA A 168 14.42 14.46 -9.70
CA ALA A 168 14.29 15.74 -9.01
C ALA A 168 15.63 16.50 -8.89
N ALA A 169 16.75 15.79 -8.76
CA ALA A 169 18.08 16.37 -8.76
C ALA A 169 18.40 17.08 -10.09
N VAL A 170 17.84 16.60 -11.21
CA VAL A 170 18.05 17.19 -12.55
C VAL A 170 16.95 18.22 -12.88
N HIS A 171 15.73 17.97 -12.44
CA HIS A 171 14.55 18.79 -12.74
C HIS A 171 13.75 19.12 -11.48
N PRO A 172 14.19 20.09 -10.65
CA PRO A 172 13.49 20.43 -9.41
C PRO A 172 12.09 20.98 -9.71
N SER A 173 11.10 20.38 -9.06
CA SER A 173 9.70 20.84 -9.13
C SER A 173 9.48 22.01 -8.18
N LYS A 174 8.70 23.01 -8.62
CA LYS A 174 8.27 24.09 -7.73
C LYS A 174 6.97 23.68 -7.02
N PRO A 175 6.95 23.68 -5.67
CA PRO A 175 5.74 23.31 -4.95
C PRO A 175 4.59 24.29 -5.20
N PRO A 176 3.33 23.82 -5.17
CA PRO A 176 2.16 24.70 -5.10
C PRO A 176 2.23 25.66 -3.92
N GLN A 177 1.53 26.79 -4.00
CA GLN A 177 1.52 27.77 -2.92
C GLN A 177 0.95 27.16 -1.63
N GLY A 178 1.62 27.32 -0.50
CA GLY A 178 1.21 26.77 0.80
C GLY A 178 1.55 25.29 1.00
N THR A 179 2.34 24.68 0.12
CA THR A 179 2.81 23.33 0.26
C THR A 179 4.35 23.26 0.21
N LEU A 180 4.88 22.17 0.73
CA LEU A 180 6.27 21.76 0.56
C LEU A 180 6.28 20.43 -0.20
N ILE A 181 7.37 20.16 -0.90
CA ILE A 181 7.61 18.85 -1.51
C ILE A 181 8.51 18.05 -0.56
N ASP A 182 8.07 16.86 -0.19
CA ASP A 182 8.90 15.93 0.57
C ASP A 182 10.13 15.54 -0.29
N PRO A 183 11.35 15.86 0.16
CA PRO A 183 12.55 15.65 -0.64
C PRO A 183 12.90 14.18 -0.84
N ILE A 184 12.32 13.30 -0.02
CA ILE A 184 12.58 11.85 -0.09
C ILE A 184 11.65 11.20 -1.11
N CYS A 185 10.38 11.54 -1.09
CA CYS A 185 9.36 10.81 -1.84
C CYS A 185 8.56 11.67 -2.85
N GLY A 186 8.75 12.97 -2.87
CA GLY A 186 8.10 13.86 -3.82
C GLY A 186 6.64 14.19 -3.51
N MET A 187 6.11 13.70 -2.40
CA MET A 187 4.75 14.01 -2.00
C MET A 187 4.59 15.51 -1.71
N SER A 188 3.48 16.07 -2.16
CA SER A 188 3.08 17.42 -1.78
C SER A 188 2.50 17.43 -0.37
N VAL A 189 3.14 18.17 0.53
CA VAL A 189 2.78 18.26 1.96
C VAL A 189 2.22 19.64 2.24
N VAL A 190 0.98 19.72 2.72
CA VAL A 190 0.37 20.99 3.16
C VAL A 190 1.06 21.43 4.45
N LEU A 191 1.52 22.68 4.49
CA LEU A 191 2.19 23.22 5.67
C LEU A 191 1.16 23.69 6.70
N ASP A 192 1.04 22.96 7.80
CA ASP A 192 0.22 23.27 8.97
C ASP A 192 0.95 22.90 10.27
N ASP A 193 0.27 23.11 11.41
CA ASP A 193 0.85 22.85 12.76
C ASP A 193 1.16 21.36 13.04
N SER A 194 0.59 20.44 12.25
CA SER A 194 0.82 19.00 12.36
C SER A 194 1.90 18.48 11.43
N THR A 195 2.38 19.30 10.52
CA THR A 195 3.34 18.92 9.48
C THR A 195 4.69 18.55 10.10
N LEU A 196 5.20 17.39 9.74
CA LEU A 196 6.54 16.98 10.11
C LEU A 196 7.56 17.82 9.32
N THR A 197 8.38 18.58 10.03
CA THR A 197 9.36 19.47 9.40
C THR A 197 10.76 19.28 9.96
N LEU A 198 11.76 19.70 9.17
CA LEU A 198 13.16 19.88 9.58
C LEU A 198 13.72 21.14 8.95
N VAL A 199 14.62 21.82 9.66
CA VAL A 199 15.42 22.91 9.09
C VAL A 199 16.83 22.40 8.84
N HIS A 200 17.30 22.54 7.61
CA HIS A 200 18.67 22.21 7.21
C HIS A 200 19.21 23.32 6.32
N GLU A 201 20.43 23.81 6.62
CA GLU A 201 21.09 24.90 5.90
C GLU A 201 20.21 26.17 5.72
N GLY A 202 19.34 26.45 6.70
CA GLY A 202 18.44 27.61 6.68
C GLY A 202 17.17 27.43 5.83
N ALA A 203 16.99 26.29 5.19
CA ALA A 203 15.76 25.92 4.45
C ALA A 203 14.84 25.03 5.30
N LEU A 204 13.53 25.24 5.17
CA LEU A 204 12.50 24.42 5.80
C LEU A 204 12.07 23.30 4.84
N TYR A 205 12.13 22.05 5.32
CA TYR A 205 11.69 20.85 4.62
C TYR A 205 10.45 20.30 5.31
N GLY A 206 9.46 19.87 4.52
CA GLY A 206 8.26 19.18 4.97
C GLY A 206 8.27 17.71 4.58
N PHE A 207 7.73 16.86 5.44
CA PHE A 207 7.72 15.41 5.25
C PHE A 207 6.32 14.85 5.43
N CYS A 208 5.93 13.97 4.53
CA CYS A 208 4.64 13.28 4.57
C CYS A 208 4.59 12.25 5.71
N HIS A 209 5.77 11.69 6.08
CA HIS A 209 5.86 10.62 7.07
C HIS A 209 7.16 10.71 7.89
N GLY A 210 7.12 10.13 9.11
CA GLY A 210 8.29 10.09 10.00
C GLY A 210 9.49 9.34 9.44
N LEU A 211 9.27 8.35 8.56
CA LEU A 211 10.36 7.63 7.88
C LEU A 211 11.08 8.52 6.87
N CYS A 212 10.35 9.31 6.07
CA CYS A 212 10.96 10.27 5.15
C CYS A 212 11.78 11.31 5.91
N ARG A 213 11.22 11.85 7.01
CA ARG A 213 11.94 12.77 7.89
C ARG A 213 13.21 12.14 8.46
N ARG A 214 13.17 10.89 8.87
CA ARG A 214 14.33 10.15 9.36
C ARG A 214 15.36 9.90 8.26
N ALA A 215 14.91 9.45 7.07
CA ALA A 215 15.79 9.25 5.92
C ALA A 215 16.59 10.50 5.58
N PHE A 216 15.89 11.64 5.51
CA PHE A 216 16.53 12.93 5.27
C PHE A 216 17.52 13.29 6.38
N ALA A 217 17.13 13.10 7.65
CA ALA A 217 17.97 13.42 8.79
C ALA A 217 19.26 12.58 8.80
N ASP A 218 19.16 11.28 8.53
CA ASP A 218 20.29 10.36 8.47
C ASP A 218 21.22 10.69 7.29
N GLU A 219 20.66 11.03 6.11
CA GLU A 219 21.43 11.40 4.92
C GLU A 219 22.24 12.69 5.11
N HIS A 220 21.65 13.68 5.78
CA HIS A 220 22.28 15.01 5.97
C HIS A 220 22.93 15.20 7.34
N GLY A 221 22.90 14.18 8.21
CA GLY A 221 23.46 14.26 9.55
C GLY A 221 22.73 15.27 10.47
N VAL A 222 21.42 15.48 10.26
CA VAL A 222 20.60 16.43 11.02
C VAL A 222 19.93 15.71 12.20
N PRO A 223 20.05 16.21 13.44
CA PRO A 223 19.33 15.61 14.56
C PRO A 223 17.82 15.81 14.43
N LEU A 224 17.05 14.76 14.72
CA LEU A 224 15.57 14.79 14.63
C LEU A 224 14.87 15.68 15.67
N GLY A 225 15.62 16.33 16.57
CA GLY A 225 15.03 17.09 17.68
C GLY A 225 14.20 16.20 18.64
N GLN A 226 14.25 16.49 19.92
CA GLN A 226 13.36 15.85 20.91
C GLN A 226 11.97 16.45 20.85
#